data_ec9d2b869b4e1a06c6878790fd86e852
#
_entry.id   ec9d2b869b4e1a06c6878790fd86e852
#
_cell.length_a   1.000
_cell.length_b   1.000
_cell.length_c   1.000
_cell.angle_alpha   90.00
_cell.angle_beta   90.00
_cell.angle_gamma   90.00
#
_symmetry.space_group_name_H-M   'P 1'
#
loop_
_entity.id
_entity.type
_entity.pdbx_description
1 polymer ?
#
loop_
_entity_poly.entity_id
_entity_poly.type
_entity_poly.pdbx_seq_one_letter_code
_entity_poly.pdbx_strand_id
1 'polypeptide(L)'
;MSFINLNEARILITNDDGISAEGIKILISIANEFSEDVWVVAPEFEKSGASHALSFQSELTLKKYEEKTFSVNGTPSDCVAIGISSVLKDKRPDLILSGINSGCNVGEDVTYSG
;
A
#
# COMPACT_ATOMS: atom_id res chain seq x y z
N MET A 1 -10.45 21.49 -15.82
CA MET A 1 -9.43 20.70 -15.21
C MET A 1 -9.50 20.73 -13.72
N SER A 2 -9.30 19.61 -13.10
CA SER A 2 -9.36 19.59 -11.66
C SER A 2 -8.00 19.23 -11.12
N PHE A 3 -7.73 19.75 -9.94
CA PHE A 3 -6.50 19.49 -9.25
C PHE A 3 -6.77 18.70 -8.01
N ILE A 4 -5.87 17.80 -7.69
CA ILE A 4 -5.91 17.14 -6.41
C ILE A 4 -5.20 18.06 -5.43
N ASN A 5 -5.91 18.38 -4.37
CA ASN A 5 -5.30 19.13 -3.28
C ASN A 5 -4.63 18.10 -2.39
N LEU A 6 -3.31 18.05 -2.40
CA LEU A 6 -2.61 17.02 -1.68
C LEU A 6 -2.88 17.05 -0.19
N ASN A 7 -3.17 18.22 0.37
CA ASN A 7 -3.47 18.29 1.78
C ASN A 7 -4.73 17.51 2.13
N GLU A 8 -5.62 17.35 1.18
CA GLU A 8 -6.89 16.68 1.42
C GLU A 8 -6.98 15.36 0.69
N ALA A 9 -5.93 14.96 0.01
CA ALA A 9 -5.97 13.74 -0.77
C ALA A 9 -5.96 12.53 0.15
N ARG A 10 -6.75 11.53 -0.20
CA ARG A 10 -6.68 10.25 0.46
C ARG A 10 -5.68 9.40 -0.31
N ILE A 11 -4.63 8.98 0.37
CA ILE A 11 -3.52 8.27 -0.26
C ILE A 11 -3.49 6.84 0.27
N LEU A 12 -3.42 5.89 -0.64
CA LEU A 12 -3.28 4.48 -0.28
C LEU A 12 -1.87 4.04 -0.69
N ILE A 13 -1.14 3.45 0.24
CA ILE A 13 0.23 3.02 0.00
C ILE A 13 0.32 1.52 0.10
N THR A 14 1.04 0.91 -0.84
CA THR A 14 1.37 -0.49 -0.80
C THR A 14 2.81 -0.67 -1.27
N ASN A 15 3.29 -1.91 -1.33
CA ASN A 15 4.62 -2.18 -1.86
C ASN A 15 4.74 -3.65 -2.23
N ASP A 16 5.89 -4.04 -2.75
CA ASP A 16 6.17 -5.44 -3.05
C ASP A 16 6.91 -6.15 -1.94
N ASP A 17 7.56 -5.41 -1.08
CA ASP A 17 8.51 -5.98 -0.12
C ASP A 17 7.88 -6.31 1.22
N GLY A 18 6.65 -5.91 1.44
CA GLY A 18 5.97 -6.24 2.67
C GLY A 18 5.89 -5.08 3.64
N ILE A 19 4.96 -5.21 4.58
CA ILE A 19 4.62 -4.13 5.50
C ILE A 19 5.79 -3.74 6.40
N SER A 20 6.72 -4.66 6.61
CA SER A 20 7.85 -4.39 7.50
C SER A 20 9.06 -3.82 6.79
N ALA A 21 9.00 -3.65 5.50
CA ALA A 21 10.16 -3.19 4.75
C ALA A 21 10.48 -1.74 5.06
N GLU A 22 11.75 -1.39 4.87
CA GLU A 22 12.18 -0.03 5.12
C GLU A 22 11.60 0.95 4.11
N GLY A 23 11.51 0.51 2.87
CA GLY A 23 11.09 1.42 1.81
C GLY A 23 9.69 1.94 2.01
N ILE A 24 8.79 1.12 2.53
CA ILE A 24 7.43 1.59 2.70
C ILE A 24 7.37 2.62 3.83
N LYS A 25 8.24 2.48 4.81
CA LYS A 25 8.28 3.45 5.90
C LYS A 25 8.72 4.80 5.39
N ILE A 26 9.65 4.83 4.46
CA ILE A 26 10.09 6.06 3.85
C ILE A 26 8.95 6.69 3.07
N LEU A 27 8.25 5.88 2.30
CA LEU A 27 7.15 6.40 1.50
C LEU A 27 6.03 6.95 2.37
N ILE A 28 5.74 6.28 3.47
CA ILE A 28 4.73 6.76 4.40
C ILE A 28 5.13 8.12 4.96
N SER A 29 6.40 8.27 5.33
CA SER A 29 6.88 9.54 5.84
C SER A 29 6.71 10.66 4.83
N ILE A 30 7.05 10.36 3.59
CA ILE A 30 6.92 11.36 2.54
C ILE A 30 5.46 11.73 2.34
N ALA A 31 4.60 10.73 2.28
CA ALA A 31 3.19 10.99 2.05
C ALA A 31 2.57 11.79 3.18
N ASN A 32 3.01 11.53 4.40
CA ASN A 32 2.46 12.25 5.55
C ASN A 32 2.83 13.73 5.53
N GLU A 33 3.84 14.09 4.79
CA GLU A 33 4.18 15.51 4.67
C GLU A 33 3.23 16.23 3.74
N PHE A 34 2.54 15.51 2.91
CA PHE A 34 1.61 16.12 1.96
C PHE A 34 0.17 15.99 2.36
N SER A 35 -0.18 14.96 3.11
CA SER A 35 -1.57 14.71 3.44
C SER A 35 -1.66 14.08 4.81
N GLU A 36 -2.77 14.31 5.47
CA GLU A 36 -3.04 13.65 6.74
C GLU A 36 -3.85 12.38 6.57
N ASP A 37 -4.35 12.13 5.38
CA ASP A 37 -5.23 10.99 5.16
C ASP A 37 -4.48 9.92 4.38
N VAL A 38 -3.48 9.34 5.04
CA VAL A 38 -2.60 8.35 4.44
C VAL A 38 -2.91 6.98 5.02
N TRP A 39 -3.21 6.04 4.14
CA TRP A 39 -3.58 4.68 4.51
C TRP A 39 -2.56 3.72 3.92
N VAL A 40 -2.31 2.63 4.64
CA VAL A 40 -1.34 1.64 4.21
C VAL A 40 -1.99 0.27 4.23
N VAL A 41 -1.96 -0.39 3.09
CA VAL A 41 -2.37 -1.79 3.00
C VAL A 41 -1.31 -2.48 2.17
N ALA A 42 -0.48 -3.27 2.79
CA ALA A 42 0.68 -3.86 2.14
C ALA A 42 0.73 -5.35 2.42
N PRO A 43 1.48 -6.11 1.62
CA PRO A 43 1.62 -7.54 1.89
C PRO A 43 2.21 -7.79 3.26
N GLU A 44 1.75 -8.85 3.88
CA GLU A 44 2.26 -9.19 5.20
C GLU A 44 3.70 -9.63 5.11
N PHE A 45 4.06 -10.31 4.05
CA PHE A 45 5.40 -10.83 3.87
C PHE A 45 5.95 -10.40 2.54
N GLU A 46 7.25 -10.45 2.43
CA GLU A 46 7.89 -10.21 1.18
C GLU A 46 7.38 -11.21 0.15
N LYS A 47 7.11 -10.72 -1.05
CA LYS A 47 6.47 -11.51 -2.06
C LYS A 47 7.26 -12.74 -2.42
N SER A 48 8.56 -12.60 -2.60
CA SER A 48 9.36 -13.71 -3.06
C SER A 48 9.43 -14.82 -2.04
N GLY A 49 9.32 -14.47 -0.77
CA GLY A 49 9.39 -15.49 0.26
C GLY A 49 8.12 -16.25 0.46
N ALA A 50 7.01 -15.68 0.05
CA ALA A 50 5.72 -16.27 0.37
C ALA A 50 5.03 -16.89 -0.82
N SER A 51 5.49 -16.60 -2.01
CA SER A 51 4.64 -16.81 -3.17
C SER A 51 4.21 -18.25 -3.36
N HIS A 52 5.13 -19.18 -3.31
CA HIS A 52 4.72 -20.54 -3.59
C HIS A 52 4.05 -21.21 -2.39
N ALA A 53 4.36 -20.77 -1.22
CA ALA A 53 3.68 -21.32 -0.06
C ALA A 53 2.22 -20.93 -0.08
N LEU A 54 1.91 -19.82 -0.70
CA LEU A 54 0.56 -19.31 -0.68
C LEU A 54 -0.25 -19.70 -1.89
N SER A 55 0.33 -20.44 -2.80
CA SER A 55 -0.36 -20.72 -4.03
C SER A 55 -1.67 -21.45 -3.83
N PHE A 56 -1.83 -22.12 -2.73
CA PHE A 56 -3.06 -22.84 -2.46
C PHE A 56 -3.96 -22.16 -1.46
N GLN A 57 -3.57 -21.02 -1.02
CA GLN A 57 -4.39 -20.31 -0.06
C GLN A 57 -5.54 -19.68 -0.78
N SER A 58 -6.71 -19.91 -0.26
CA SER A 58 -7.87 -19.37 -0.91
C SER A 58 -8.40 -18.14 -0.21
N GLU A 59 -7.96 -17.86 0.98
CA GLU A 59 -8.53 -16.76 1.73
C GLU A 59 -7.49 -15.70 2.00
N LEU A 60 -7.91 -14.47 1.79
CA LEU A 60 -7.09 -13.33 2.12
C LEU A 60 -7.48 -12.83 3.49
N THR A 61 -6.48 -12.57 4.30
CA THR A 61 -6.69 -12.11 5.66
C THR A 61 -6.16 -10.70 5.80
N LEU A 62 -7.00 -9.83 6.30
CA LEU A 62 -6.64 -8.44 6.54
C LEU A 62 -6.28 -8.30 8.02
N LYS A 63 -5.11 -7.75 8.27
CA LYS A 63 -4.62 -7.59 9.63
C LYS A 63 -4.39 -6.12 9.90
N LYS A 64 -4.92 -5.63 11.00
CA LYS A 64 -4.82 -4.22 11.33
C LYS A 64 -3.72 -4.02 12.36
N TYR A 65 -2.80 -3.12 12.07
CA TYR A 65 -1.72 -2.79 12.99
C TYR A 65 -1.96 -1.48 13.71
N GLU A 66 -2.45 -0.51 12.97
CA GLU A 66 -2.77 0.80 13.50
C GLU A 66 -4.02 1.27 12.81
N GLU A 67 -4.50 2.42 13.17
CA GLU A 67 -5.77 2.88 12.67
C GLU A 67 -5.81 2.92 11.16
N LYS A 68 -4.69 3.25 10.53
CA LYS A 68 -4.63 3.38 9.09
C LYS A 68 -3.57 2.48 8.46
N THR A 69 -3.13 1.45 9.18
CA THR A 69 -2.07 0.58 8.70
C THR A 69 -2.51 -0.87 8.77
N PHE A 70 -2.53 -1.52 7.63
CA PHE A 70 -3.03 -2.88 7.51
C PHE A 70 -2.08 -3.71 6.67
N SER A 71 -2.16 -5.03 6.83
CA SER A 71 -1.48 -5.93 5.93
C SER A 71 -2.46 -6.96 5.41
N VAL A 72 -2.11 -7.56 4.28
CA VAL A 72 -2.89 -8.62 3.67
C VAL A 72 -1.91 -9.72 3.32
N ASN A 73 -2.32 -10.97 3.52
CA ASN A 73 -1.47 -12.10 3.17
C ASN A 73 -1.61 -12.43 1.68
N GLY A 74 -1.41 -11.44 0.85
CA GLY A 74 -1.58 -11.59 -0.58
C GLY A 74 -0.60 -10.72 -1.34
N THR A 75 -0.86 -10.56 -2.61
CA THR A 75 0.00 -9.78 -3.48
C THR A 75 -0.30 -8.29 -3.31
N PRO A 76 0.54 -7.43 -3.86
CA PRO A 76 0.22 -6.00 -3.85
C PRO A 76 -1.12 -5.69 -4.51
N SER A 77 -1.45 -6.42 -5.57
CA SER A 77 -2.76 -6.21 -6.20
C SER A 77 -3.89 -6.57 -5.27
N ASP A 78 -3.72 -7.64 -4.50
CA ASP A 78 -4.72 -8.01 -3.52
C ASP A 78 -4.85 -6.93 -2.45
N CYS A 79 -3.74 -6.34 -2.07
CA CYS A 79 -3.75 -5.30 -1.06
C CYS A 79 -4.53 -4.08 -1.53
N VAL A 80 -4.32 -3.69 -2.78
CA VAL A 80 -5.04 -2.56 -3.33
C VAL A 80 -6.52 -2.88 -3.42
N ALA A 81 -6.85 -4.07 -3.89
CA ALA A 81 -8.25 -4.46 -4.04
C ALA A 81 -8.97 -4.45 -2.69
N ILE A 82 -8.35 -5.02 -1.68
CA ILE A 82 -8.97 -5.07 -0.36
C ILE A 82 -8.96 -3.68 0.26
N GLY A 83 -7.90 -2.92 0.04
CA GLY A 83 -7.86 -1.57 0.54
C GLY A 83 -9.03 -0.75 0.04
N ILE A 84 -9.31 -0.85 -1.24
CA ILE A 84 -10.40 -0.07 -1.81
C ILE A 84 -11.75 -0.63 -1.40
N SER A 85 -11.90 -1.94 -1.42
CA SER A 85 -13.22 -2.53 -1.22
C SER A 85 -13.61 -2.66 0.23
N SER A 86 -12.65 -2.76 1.14
CA SER A 86 -12.96 -3.01 2.54
C SER A 86 -12.49 -1.92 3.45
N VAL A 87 -11.25 -1.49 3.30
CA VAL A 87 -10.67 -0.53 4.22
C VAL A 87 -11.18 0.88 3.92
N LEU A 88 -11.19 1.24 2.66
CA LEU A 88 -11.59 2.57 2.23
C LEU A 88 -12.91 2.55 1.49
N LYS A 89 -13.81 1.72 1.94
CA LYS A 89 -15.06 1.56 1.19
C LYS A 89 -15.93 2.80 1.26
N ASP A 90 -15.71 3.66 2.24
CA ASP A 90 -16.51 4.87 2.37
C ASP A 90 -16.05 5.95 1.40
N LYS A 91 -14.78 5.93 1.00
CA LYS A 91 -14.27 6.93 0.08
C LYS A 91 -13.03 6.37 -0.57
N ARG A 92 -13.03 6.35 -1.89
CA ARG A 92 -11.92 5.79 -2.63
C ARG A 92 -10.70 6.69 -2.50
N PRO A 93 -9.50 6.11 -2.61
CA PRO A 93 -8.30 6.94 -2.55
C PRO A 93 -8.19 7.80 -3.80
N ASP A 94 -7.64 8.98 -3.59
CA ASP A 94 -7.33 9.86 -4.71
C ASP A 94 -6.04 9.46 -5.38
N LEU A 95 -5.17 8.80 -4.64
CA LEU A 95 -3.84 8.49 -5.12
C LEU A 95 -3.41 7.15 -4.54
N ILE A 96 -2.81 6.31 -5.36
CA ILE A 96 -2.27 5.04 -4.90
C ILE A 96 -0.79 5.04 -5.21
N LEU A 97 0.03 4.84 -4.18
CA LEU A 97 1.47 4.80 -4.32
C LEU A 97 1.97 3.43 -3.98
N SER A 98 2.89 2.92 -4.79
CA SER A 98 3.49 1.63 -4.54
C SER A 98 4.99 1.80 -4.50
N GLY A 99 5.63 1.41 -3.43
CA GLY A 99 7.06 1.53 -3.27
C GLY A 99 7.40 1.75 -1.82
N ILE A 100 8.61 2.11 -1.51
CA ILE A 100 9.74 2.23 -2.41
C ILE A 100 10.43 0.88 -2.41
N ASN A 101 10.73 0.33 -3.58
CA ASN A 101 11.35 -0.98 -3.63
C ASN A 101 12.78 -0.87 -3.19
N SER A 102 13.21 -1.88 -2.44
CA SER A 102 14.55 -1.86 -1.95
C SER A 102 15.49 -2.17 -3.09
N GLY A 103 16.54 -1.54 -3.00
CA GLY A 103 17.73 -1.98 -3.62
C GLY A 103 18.06 -1.55 -4.93
N CYS A 104 17.42 -1.17 -5.79
CA CYS A 104 18.11 -1.05 -6.97
C CYS A 104 17.84 0.14 -7.75
N ASN A 105 16.76 0.30 -8.21
CA ASN A 105 16.64 1.37 -9.16
C ASN A 105 15.87 2.46 -8.55
N VAL A 106 16.56 3.49 -8.36
CA VAL A 106 16.05 4.58 -7.61
C VAL A 106 15.03 5.34 -8.40
N GLY A 107 13.92 5.57 -7.80
CA GLY A 107 13.02 6.57 -8.31
C GLY A 107 12.06 6.13 -9.35
N GLU A 108 12.21 4.91 -9.79
CA GLU A 108 11.33 4.48 -10.84
C GLU A 108 10.24 3.61 -10.42
N ASP A 109 10.25 3.22 -9.17
CA ASP A 109 9.32 2.21 -8.74
C ASP A 109 8.13 2.78 -8.05
N VAL A 110 7.99 4.07 -8.05
CA VAL A 110 6.81 4.69 -7.47
C VAL A 110 5.77 4.80 -8.56
N THR A 111 4.65 4.12 -8.38
CA THR A 111 3.59 4.20 -9.34
C THR A 111 2.34 4.71 -8.67
N TYR A 112 1.48 5.29 -9.48
CA TYR A 112 0.23 5.80 -8.94
C TYR A 112 -0.85 5.64 -9.98
N SER A 113 -2.08 5.66 -9.50
CA SER A 113 -3.20 5.69 -10.41
C SER A 113 -4.26 6.56 -9.80
N GLY A 114 -4.85 7.32 -10.62
CA GLY A 114 -5.80 8.30 -10.17
C GLY A 114 -7.23 7.90 -10.32
#